data_dc7e9025a58e32ee8fdcc345281846f2
#
_entry.id   dc7e9025a58e32ee8fdcc345281846f2
#
_cell.length_a   1.000
_cell.length_b   1.000
_cell.length_c   1.000
_cell.angle_alpha   90.00
_cell.angle_beta   90.00
_cell.angle_gamma   90.00
#
_symmetry.space_group_name_H-M   'P 1'
#
loop_
_entity.id
_entity.type
_entity.pdbx_description
1 polymer ?
#
loop_
_entity_poly.entity_id
_entity_poly.type
_entity_poly.pdbx_seq_one_letter_code
_entity_poly.pdbx_strand_id
1 'polypeptide(L)'
;VRLPIARELLGNGSTIYPNIALLPESSENFNFGLFGNVSLAPLHRFYYEVNGFIRLVDDYIKATVKEQEGMMQYENVEAVHIKGVEGEVRYDWADKLGLMLNASYQDSRDQRKYLESGALSATYNNRVPNKPWTFVNAEASYSFHNVLLPDSRLKLSIDYQWVHWFYLTWEAYGSAKTKPRIPEQNLINTAIQYSWKDGRYNLSLECTNLFDRLVYDNYMLQKPGREFFAKFRLFIN
;
A
#
# COMPACT_ATOMS: atom_id res chain seq x y z
N VAL A 1 0.52 7.55 -21.23
CA VAL A 1 -0.73 6.88 -21.64
C VAL A 1 -0.75 5.48 -21.07
N ARG A 2 -1.86 5.04 -20.45
CA ARG A 2 -2.13 3.70 -19.99
C ARG A 2 -3.31 3.11 -20.77
N LEU A 3 -3.10 1.99 -21.42
CA LEU A 3 -4.19 1.27 -22.07
C LEU A 3 -4.97 0.45 -21.03
N PRO A 4 -6.31 0.29 -21.20
CA PRO A 4 -7.07 -0.64 -20.41
C PRO A 4 -6.53 -2.07 -20.59
N ILE A 5 -6.45 -2.82 -19.50
CA ILE A 5 -6.06 -4.23 -19.54
C ILE A 5 -7.27 -5.14 -19.82
N ALA A 6 -7.01 -6.38 -20.24
CA ALA A 6 -8.07 -7.33 -20.60
C ALA A 6 -9.12 -7.50 -19.49
N ARG A 7 -8.72 -7.56 -18.21
CA ARG A 7 -9.65 -7.68 -17.08
C ARG A 7 -10.57 -6.46 -16.92
N GLU A 8 -10.09 -5.27 -17.27
CA GLU A 8 -10.88 -4.02 -17.20
C GLU A 8 -11.92 -3.98 -18.32
N LEU A 9 -11.53 -4.43 -19.55
CA LEU A 9 -12.40 -4.47 -20.71
C LEU A 9 -13.41 -5.62 -20.67
N LEU A 10 -12.96 -6.83 -20.33
CA LEU A 10 -13.73 -8.06 -20.46
C LEU A 10 -14.34 -8.57 -19.15
N GLY A 11 -13.94 -7.96 -18.01
CA GLY A 11 -14.33 -8.47 -16.69
C GLY A 11 -13.67 -9.79 -16.34
N ASN A 12 -14.27 -10.53 -15.42
CA ASN A 12 -13.79 -11.86 -14.99
C ASN A 12 -14.87 -12.96 -15.02
N GLY A 13 -16.03 -12.65 -15.59
CA GLY A 13 -17.16 -13.59 -15.70
C GLY A 13 -17.92 -13.88 -14.39
N SER A 14 -17.52 -13.27 -13.25
CA SER A 14 -18.17 -13.55 -11.95
C SER A 14 -18.45 -12.31 -11.09
N THR A 15 -17.46 -11.47 -10.85
CA THR A 15 -17.56 -10.33 -9.93
C THR A 15 -17.25 -8.97 -10.59
N ILE A 16 -16.77 -9.00 -11.84
CA ILE A 16 -16.42 -7.80 -12.60
C ILE A 16 -17.15 -7.82 -13.93
N TYR A 17 -18.00 -6.83 -14.15
CA TYR A 17 -18.65 -6.61 -15.44
C TYR A 17 -17.69 -6.12 -16.51
N PRO A 18 -17.87 -6.54 -17.76
CA PRO A 18 -17.11 -6.01 -18.88
C PRO A 18 -17.46 -4.54 -19.14
N ASN A 19 -16.46 -3.78 -19.62
CA ASN A 19 -16.65 -2.45 -20.20
C ASN A 19 -15.70 -2.25 -21.37
N ILE A 20 -16.15 -2.62 -22.56
CA ILE A 20 -15.39 -2.51 -23.82
C ILE A 20 -15.27 -1.06 -24.33
N ALA A 21 -16.00 -0.12 -23.74
CA ALA A 21 -16.00 1.28 -24.09
C ALA A 21 -14.95 2.11 -23.32
N LEU A 22 -14.10 1.46 -22.50
CA LEU A 22 -13.06 2.17 -21.76
C LEU A 22 -12.07 2.87 -22.70
N LEU A 23 -11.86 4.15 -22.44
CA LEU A 23 -10.86 4.98 -23.11
C LEU A 23 -9.48 4.77 -22.44
N PRO A 24 -8.38 4.95 -23.21
CA PRO A 24 -7.04 4.99 -22.65
C PRO A 24 -6.87 6.17 -21.67
N GLU A 25 -6.28 5.87 -20.50
CA GLU A 25 -5.90 6.89 -19.54
C GLU A 25 -4.63 7.63 -20.01
N SER A 26 -4.63 8.97 -19.93
CA SER A 26 -3.42 9.78 -20.13
C SER A 26 -3.09 10.57 -18.88
N SER A 27 -1.81 10.90 -18.68
CA SER A 27 -1.41 11.68 -17.52
C SER A 27 -0.18 12.53 -17.75
N GLU A 28 -0.17 13.71 -17.12
CA GLU A 28 1.01 14.55 -16.90
C GLU A 28 1.44 14.39 -15.45
N ASN A 29 2.77 14.19 -15.24
CA ASN A 29 3.32 13.90 -13.92
C ASN A 29 4.46 14.86 -13.60
N PHE A 30 4.39 15.49 -12.42
CA PHE A 30 5.42 16.35 -11.88
C PHE A 30 5.87 15.75 -10.56
N ASN A 31 7.16 15.47 -10.43
CA ASN A 31 7.76 14.90 -9.21
C ASN A 31 8.91 15.77 -8.76
N PHE A 32 9.02 15.95 -7.46
CA PHE A 32 10.15 16.60 -6.83
C PHE A 32 10.56 15.79 -5.60
N GLY A 33 11.84 15.41 -5.55
CA GLY A 33 12.36 14.58 -4.46
C GLY A 33 13.68 15.11 -3.90
N LEU A 34 13.88 14.83 -2.61
CA LEU A 34 15.10 15.05 -1.88
C LEU A 34 15.47 13.77 -1.17
N PHE A 35 16.71 13.33 -1.31
CA PHE A 35 17.22 12.16 -0.60
C PHE A 35 18.65 12.38 -0.16
N GLY A 36 19.07 11.61 0.84
CA GLY A 36 20.44 11.68 1.30
C GLY A 36 20.83 10.54 2.23
N ASN A 37 22.14 10.33 2.31
CA ASN A 37 22.77 9.41 3.25
C ASN A 37 23.71 10.23 4.17
N VAL A 38 23.56 10.05 5.47
CA VAL A 38 24.39 10.72 6.47
C VAL A 38 25.00 9.69 7.40
N SER A 39 26.33 9.67 7.49
CA SER A 39 27.04 8.91 8.53
C SER A 39 27.28 9.82 9.71
N LEU A 40 26.47 9.68 10.76
CA LEU A 40 26.57 10.51 11.97
C LEU A 40 27.81 10.14 12.80
N ALA A 41 28.25 8.88 12.72
CA ALA A 41 29.45 8.33 13.34
C ALA A 41 29.83 7.03 12.60
N PRO A 42 31.01 6.41 12.80
CA PRO A 42 31.47 5.25 12.06
C PRO A 42 30.48 4.06 11.99
N LEU A 43 29.62 3.94 13.00
CA LEU A 43 28.66 2.84 13.10
C LEU A 43 27.20 3.29 12.91
N HIS A 44 26.92 4.54 12.61
CA HIS A 44 25.59 5.12 12.53
C HIS A 44 25.34 5.63 11.13
N ARG A 45 24.47 4.96 10.41
CA ARG A 45 24.03 5.32 9.04
C ARG A 45 22.58 5.78 9.09
N PHE A 46 22.32 6.92 8.49
CA PHE A 46 20.99 7.47 8.36
C PHE A 46 20.70 7.77 6.90
N TYR A 47 19.58 7.25 6.40
CA TYR A 47 19.05 7.53 5.07
C TYR A 47 17.71 8.24 5.21
N TYR A 48 17.46 9.19 4.35
CA TYR A 48 16.16 9.81 4.21
C TYR A 48 15.83 10.07 2.75
N GLU A 49 14.54 10.00 2.45
CA GLU A 49 13.98 10.34 1.15
C GLU A 49 12.60 10.96 1.36
N VAL A 50 12.29 12.05 0.64
CA VAL A 50 10.98 12.69 0.59
C VAL A 50 10.69 13.06 -0.85
N ASN A 51 9.56 12.60 -1.37
CA ASN A 51 9.09 12.88 -2.72
C ASN A 51 7.70 13.52 -2.66
N GLY A 52 7.54 14.67 -3.29
CA GLY A 52 6.25 15.28 -3.59
C GLY A 52 5.87 15.05 -5.04
N PHE A 53 4.60 14.81 -5.32
CA PHE A 53 4.13 14.60 -6.68
C PHE A 53 2.77 15.24 -6.95
N ILE A 54 2.58 15.62 -8.22
CA ILE A 54 1.30 16.02 -8.77
C ILE A 54 1.12 15.24 -10.07
N ARG A 55 -0.04 14.60 -10.20
CA ARG A 55 -0.43 13.89 -11.42
C ARG A 55 -1.79 14.41 -11.86
N LEU A 56 -1.86 14.90 -13.08
CA LEU A 56 -3.09 15.30 -13.76
C LEU A 56 -3.46 14.16 -14.70
N VAL A 57 -4.62 13.57 -14.53
CA VAL A 57 -5.03 12.36 -15.25
C VAL A 57 -6.34 12.64 -15.97
N ASP A 58 -6.37 12.38 -17.28
CA ASP A 58 -7.56 12.36 -18.09
C ASP A 58 -8.00 10.92 -18.33
N ASP A 59 -9.32 10.71 -18.40
CA ASP A 59 -9.94 9.40 -18.56
C ASP A 59 -9.47 8.35 -17.54
N TYR A 60 -9.28 8.76 -16.28
CA TYR A 60 -8.81 7.89 -15.21
C TYR A 60 -9.66 6.64 -15.06
N ILE A 61 -9.07 5.46 -15.22
CA ILE A 61 -9.77 4.19 -15.12
C ILE A 61 -9.82 3.75 -13.66
N LYS A 62 -11.03 3.60 -13.13
CA LYS A 62 -11.26 3.12 -11.75
C LYS A 62 -12.30 2.02 -11.70
N ALA A 63 -12.17 1.15 -10.69
CA ALA A 63 -13.22 0.19 -10.35
C ALA A 63 -14.32 0.89 -9.53
N THR A 64 -15.58 0.74 -9.97
CA THR A 64 -16.78 1.20 -9.26
C THR A 64 -17.59 -0.01 -8.81
N VAL A 65 -18.04 0.00 -7.56
CA VAL A 65 -18.94 -1.03 -7.04
C VAL A 65 -20.37 -0.66 -7.43
N LYS A 66 -21.06 -1.58 -8.11
CA LYS A 66 -22.50 -1.49 -8.39
C LYS A 66 -23.25 -2.01 -7.15
N GLU A 67 -23.68 -1.14 -6.26
CA GLU A 67 -24.21 -1.52 -4.93
C GLU A 67 -25.40 -2.49 -5.00
N GLN A 68 -26.27 -2.34 -6.00
CA GLN A 68 -27.47 -3.18 -6.14
C GLN A 68 -27.16 -4.63 -6.53
N GLU A 69 -26.01 -4.88 -7.12
CA GLU A 69 -25.65 -6.17 -7.71
C GLU A 69 -24.44 -6.82 -7.00
N GLY A 70 -23.76 -6.08 -6.11
CA GLY A 70 -22.55 -6.55 -5.43
C GLY A 70 -21.36 -6.78 -6.37
N MET A 71 -21.46 -6.29 -7.60
CA MET A 71 -20.48 -6.47 -8.66
C MET A 71 -19.73 -5.18 -8.92
N MET A 72 -18.56 -5.29 -9.53
CA MET A 72 -17.74 -4.14 -9.92
C MET A 72 -17.78 -3.94 -11.44
N GLN A 73 -17.52 -2.70 -11.85
CA GLN A 73 -17.26 -2.36 -13.23
C GLN A 73 -16.15 -1.30 -13.29
N TYR A 74 -15.28 -1.37 -14.28
CA TYR A 74 -14.32 -0.31 -14.54
C TYR A 74 -14.96 0.80 -15.38
N GLU A 75 -14.72 2.03 -14.99
CA GLU A 75 -15.26 3.24 -15.63
C GLU A 75 -14.17 4.28 -15.79
N ASN A 76 -14.27 5.13 -16.83
CA ASN A 76 -13.43 6.33 -16.92
C ASN A 76 -14.02 7.46 -16.06
N VAL A 77 -13.16 8.14 -15.33
CA VAL A 77 -13.43 9.43 -14.70
C VAL A 77 -12.70 10.47 -15.53
N GLU A 78 -13.43 11.40 -16.12
CA GLU A 78 -12.94 12.34 -17.15
C GLU A 78 -11.65 13.07 -16.76
N ALA A 79 -11.59 13.60 -15.52
CA ALA A 79 -10.39 14.26 -15.02
C ALA A 79 -10.17 13.96 -13.53
N VAL A 80 -8.98 13.51 -13.18
CA VAL A 80 -8.57 13.27 -11.78
C VAL A 80 -7.24 13.95 -11.50
N HIS A 81 -7.20 14.79 -10.46
CA HIS A 81 -5.96 15.31 -9.91
C HIS A 81 -5.53 14.46 -8.72
N ILE A 82 -4.30 14.02 -8.75
CA ILE A 82 -3.66 13.26 -7.66
C ILE A 82 -2.48 14.08 -7.16
N LYS A 83 -2.49 14.42 -5.87
CA LYS A 83 -1.39 15.12 -5.21
C LYS A 83 -0.96 14.31 -4.01
N GLY A 84 0.34 14.28 -3.77
CA GLY A 84 0.81 13.51 -2.63
C GLY A 84 2.23 13.82 -2.23
N VAL A 85 2.57 13.24 -1.08
CA VAL A 85 3.92 13.19 -0.55
C VAL A 85 4.17 11.79 -0.03
N GLU A 86 5.36 11.28 -0.29
CA GLU A 86 5.85 10.03 0.28
C GLU A 86 7.25 10.25 0.83
N GLY A 87 7.57 9.53 1.88
CA GLY A 87 8.87 9.65 2.49
C GLY A 87 9.30 8.36 3.18
N GLU A 88 10.61 8.20 3.29
CA GLU A 88 11.24 7.09 3.97
C GLU A 88 12.41 7.58 4.80
N VAL A 89 12.55 6.99 5.97
CA VAL A 89 13.70 7.18 6.86
C VAL A 89 14.21 5.80 7.25
N ARG A 90 15.51 5.57 7.11
CA ARG A 90 16.20 4.38 7.63
C ARG A 90 17.33 4.80 8.55
N TYR A 91 17.47 4.05 9.61
CA TYR A 91 18.59 4.17 10.53
C TYR A 91 19.16 2.80 10.82
N ASP A 92 20.48 2.69 10.64
CA ASP A 92 21.25 1.50 10.93
C ASP A 92 22.34 1.81 11.96
N TRP A 93 22.45 0.97 12.97
CA TRP A 93 23.51 1.02 13.95
C TRP A 93 24.27 -0.29 14.00
N ALA A 94 25.55 -0.25 13.60
CA ALA A 94 26.54 -1.29 13.80
C ALA A 94 26.11 -2.69 13.34
N ASP A 95 25.32 -2.81 12.30
CA ASP A 95 24.70 -4.05 11.81
C ASP A 95 23.86 -4.81 12.89
N LYS A 96 23.55 -4.13 14.01
CA LYS A 96 22.77 -4.66 15.12
C LYS A 96 21.34 -4.18 15.09
N LEU A 97 21.12 -2.88 15.06
CA LEU A 97 19.79 -2.27 15.04
C LEU A 97 19.49 -1.70 13.66
N GLY A 98 18.39 -2.08 13.08
CA GLY A 98 17.81 -1.48 11.89
C GLY A 98 16.43 -0.92 12.22
N LEU A 99 16.17 0.33 11.87
CA LEU A 99 14.87 0.99 11.95
C LEU A 99 14.51 1.54 10.59
N MET A 100 13.27 1.34 10.16
CA MET A 100 12.72 1.92 8.95
C MET A 100 11.33 2.47 9.24
N LEU A 101 11.06 3.64 8.70
CA LEU A 101 9.72 4.25 8.66
C LEU A 101 9.48 4.76 7.26
N ASN A 102 8.41 4.33 6.62
CA ASN A 102 7.91 4.98 5.42
C ASN A 102 6.44 5.37 5.57
N ALA A 103 6.08 6.46 4.96
CA ALA A 103 4.72 6.96 4.94
C ALA A 103 4.40 7.57 3.58
N SER A 104 3.17 7.39 3.13
CA SER A 104 2.66 8.06 1.95
C SER A 104 1.29 8.66 2.22
N TYR A 105 1.09 9.86 1.72
CA TYR A 105 -0.19 10.55 1.65
C TYR A 105 -0.49 10.92 0.22
N GLN A 106 -1.68 10.55 -0.27
CA GLN A 106 -2.14 10.93 -1.59
C GLN A 106 -3.60 11.39 -1.54
N ASP A 107 -3.89 12.53 -2.14
CA ASP A 107 -5.24 13.05 -2.31
C ASP A 107 -5.60 13.00 -3.81
N SER A 108 -6.52 12.10 -4.15
CA SER A 108 -6.99 11.87 -5.52
C SER A 108 -8.42 12.41 -5.63
N ARG A 109 -8.66 13.44 -6.47
CA ARG A 109 -9.97 14.09 -6.56
C ARG A 109 -10.49 14.16 -7.98
N ASP A 110 -11.78 13.94 -8.13
CA ASP A 110 -12.52 14.19 -9.36
C ASP A 110 -12.51 15.71 -9.65
N GLN A 111 -12.04 16.10 -10.82
CA GLN A 111 -11.99 17.51 -11.27
C GLN A 111 -13.01 17.80 -12.35
N ARG A 112 -13.84 16.86 -12.74
CA ARG A 112 -14.94 17.09 -13.68
C ARG A 112 -16.01 17.95 -13.02
N LYS A 113 -16.02 19.24 -13.40
CA LYS A 113 -16.96 20.20 -12.83
C LYS A 113 -18.37 20.13 -13.43
N TYR A 114 -18.46 19.88 -14.73
CA TYR A 114 -19.73 19.81 -15.45
C TYR A 114 -19.88 18.45 -16.13
N LEU A 115 -21.06 17.94 -16.15
CA LEU A 115 -21.46 16.79 -16.95
C LEU A 115 -21.66 17.21 -18.42
N GLU A 116 -21.74 16.26 -19.34
CA GLU A 116 -22.10 16.54 -20.76
C GLU A 116 -23.41 17.31 -20.93
N SER A 117 -24.34 17.12 -20.01
CA SER A 117 -25.61 17.85 -19.95
C SER A 117 -25.48 19.32 -19.53
N GLY A 118 -24.29 19.80 -19.16
CA GLY A 118 -24.03 21.13 -18.59
C GLY A 118 -24.36 21.26 -17.11
N ALA A 119 -24.90 20.23 -16.44
CA ALA A 119 -25.18 20.23 -15.01
C ALA A 119 -23.88 20.09 -14.20
N LEU A 120 -23.84 20.64 -12.99
CA LEU A 120 -22.74 20.42 -12.04
C LEU A 120 -22.62 18.95 -11.68
N SER A 121 -21.39 18.41 -11.72
CA SER A 121 -21.11 17.06 -11.29
C SER A 121 -21.22 16.97 -9.76
N ALA A 122 -22.02 16.04 -9.27
CA ALA A 122 -22.13 15.78 -7.83
C ALA A 122 -20.82 15.29 -7.19
N THR A 123 -19.93 14.71 -7.99
CA THR A 123 -18.64 14.18 -7.56
C THR A 123 -17.50 15.19 -7.65
N TYR A 124 -17.75 16.38 -8.21
CA TYR A 124 -16.72 17.42 -8.33
C TYR A 124 -16.01 17.69 -7.00
N ASN A 125 -14.69 17.64 -7.03
CA ASN A 125 -13.78 17.80 -5.90
C ASN A 125 -13.92 16.74 -4.78
N ASN A 126 -14.73 15.70 -5.00
CA ASN A 126 -14.77 14.54 -4.08
C ASN A 126 -13.55 13.65 -4.28
N ARG A 127 -13.11 12.98 -3.20
CA ARG A 127 -12.08 11.95 -3.31
C ARG A 127 -12.55 10.78 -4.15
N VAL A 128 -11.67 10.29 -5.01
CA VAL A 128 -11.89 9.06 -5.76
C VAL A 128 -12.05 7.90 -4.75
N PRO A 129 -13.19 7.21 -4.75
CA PRO A 129 -13.45 6.14 -3.79
C PRO A 129 -12.60 4.90 -4.04
N ASN A 130 -12.70 3.96 -3.12
CA ASN A 130 -11.99 2.68 -3.12
C ASN A 130 -10.47 2.84 -3.19
N LYS A 131 -9.94 3.90 -2.58
CA LYS A 131 -8.52 4.21 -2.55
C LYS A 131 -8.15 4.83 -1.19
N PRO A 132 -7.33 4.15 -0.38
CA PRO A 132 -6.82 4.75 0.84
C PRO A 132 -5.89 5.91 0.50
N TRP A 133 -5.92 6.96 1.32
CA TRP A 133 -5.11 8.16 1.08
C TRP A 133 -3.88 8.27 1.96
N THR A 134 -3.76 7.43 3.00
CA THR A 134 -2.57 7.40 3.85
C THR A 134 -2.19 5.99 4.21
N PHE A 135 -0.88 5.71 4.09
CA PHE A 135 -0.23 4.48 4.50
C PHE A 135 0.97 4.83 5.37
N VAL A 136 1.21 4.01 6.38
CA VAL A 136 2.43 4.07 7.19
C VAL A 136 2.93 2.65 7.38
N ASN A 137 4.23 2.43 7.15
CA ASN A 137 4.90 1.19 7.51
C ASN A 137 6.12 1.52 8.37
N ALA A 138 6.32 0.75 9.42
CA ALA A 138 7.48 0.85 10.27
C ALA A 138 8.09 -0.53 10.49
N GLU A 139 9.39 -0.65 10.41
CA GLU A 139 10.14 -1.86 10.73
C GLU A 139 11.17 -1.56 11.81
N ALA A 140 11.28 -2.45 12.77
CA ALA A 140 12.38 -2.48 13.71
C ALA A 140 12.99 -3.87 13.75
N SER A 141 14.31 -3.95 13.70
CA SER A 141 15.01 -5.22 13.80
C SER A 141 16.26 -5.10 14.65
N TYR A 142 16.55 -6.17 15.41
CA TYR A 142 17.76 -6.27 16.20
C TYR A 142 18.45 -7.60 15.97
N SER A 143 19.78 -7.56 15.79
CA SER A 143 20.63 -8.72 15.53
C SER A 143 21.60 -8.94 16.67
N PHE A 144 21.58 -10.14 17.22
CA PHE A 144 22.55 -10.66 18.18
C PHE A 144 23.54 -11.55 17.40
N HIS A 145 24.84 -11.36 17.63
CA HIS A 145 25.88 -12.16 17.01
C HIS A 145 26.44 -13.19 18.00
N ASN A 146 26.90 -14.33 17.48
CA ASN A 146 27.49 -15.41 18.25
C ASN A 146 26.54 -15.96 19.34
N VAL A 147 25.27 -16.13 19.01
CA VAL A 147 24.24 -16.69 19.91
C VAL A 147 24.24 -18.21 19.77
N LEU A 148 24.47 -18.93 20.86
CA LEU A 148 24.56 -20.40 20.94
C LEU A 148 25.76 -21.01 20.19
N LEU A 149 26.08 -20.56 19.00
CA LEU A 149 27.16 -21.07 18.15
C LEU A 149 28.08 -19.92 17.69
N PRO A 150 29.40 -20.16 17.49
CA PRO A 150 30.24 -19.21 16.76
C PRO A 150 29.67 -18.94 15.36
N ASP A 151 29.95 -17.76 14.81
CA ASP A 151 29.56 -17.33 13.46
C ASP A 151 28.04 -17.48 13.24
N SER A 152 27.27 -17.27 14.31
CA SER A 152 25.80 -17.28 14.26
C SER A 152 25.21 -15.89 14.47
N ARG A 153 23.99 -15.71 13.95
CA ARG A 153 23.23 -14.47 14.09
C ARG A 153 21.76 -14.82 14.40
N LEU A 154 21.26 -14.23 15.47
CA LEU A 154 19.82 -14.24 15.79
C LEU A 154 19.26 -12.85 15.48
N LYS A 155 18.39 -12.73 14.50
CA LYS A 155 17.67 -11.49 14.16
C LYS A 155 16.23 -11.60 14.63
N LEU A 156 15.79 -10.61 15.39
CA LEU A 156 14.39 -10.38 15.75
C LEU A 156 13.89 -9.20 14.94
N SER A 157 12.69 -9.29 14.37
CA SER A 157 12.06 -8.20 13.65
C SER A 157 10.58 -8.06 13.99
N ILE A 158 10.11 -6.83 13.91
CA ILE A 158 8.72 -6.44 14.03
C ILE A 158 8.40 -5.45 12.91
N ASP A 159 7.29 -5.69 12.22
CA ASP A 159 6.77 -4.85 11.15
C ASP A 159 5.39 -4.35 11.56
N TYR A 160 5.16 -3.06 11.42
CA TYR A 160 3.88 -2.42 11.61
C TYR A 160 3.38 -1.82 10.33
N GLN A 161 2.10 -2.05 9.98
CA GLN A 161 1.43 -1.45 8.84
C GLN A 161 0.16 -0.76 9.31
N TRP A 162 -0.04 0.46 8.86
CA TRP A 162 -1.24 1.22 9.08
C TRP A 162 -1.80 1.73 7.77
N VAL A 163 -3.14 1.54 7.58
CA VAL A 163 -3.87 2.02 6.43
C VAL A 163 -5.05 2.84 6.93
N HIS A 164 -5.17 4.07 6.48
CA HIS A 164 -6.30 4.93 6.81
C HIS A 164 -7.60 4.36 6.21
N TRP A 165 -8.72 4.54 6.90
CA TRP A 165 -10.03 4.15 6.39
C TRP A 165 -10.39 4.89 5.08
N PHE A 166 -11.26 4.33 4.24
CA PHE A 166 -11.71 4.96 2.99
C PHE A 166 -13.08 4.44 2.58
N TYR A 167 -13.82 5.24 1.81
CA TYR A 167 -15.09 4.83 1.25
C TYR A 167 -14.92 3.94 0.02
N LEU A 168 -15.83 2.98 -0.14
CA LEU A 168 -15.94 2.14 -1.35
C LEU A 168 -16.67 2.87 -2.49
N THR A 169 -17.50 3.85 -2.18
CA THR A 169 -18.32 4.62 -3.11
C THR A 169 -18.07 6.11 -2.95
N TRP A 170 -18.58 6.92 -3.87
CA TRP A 170 -18.41 8.38 -3.84
C TRP A 170 -19.00 9.02 -2.58
N GLU A 171 -18.31 10.01 -2.03
CA GLU A 171 -18.81 10.77 -0.86
C GLU A 171 -20.11 11.51 -1.13
N ALA A 172 -20.32 11.96 -2.37
CA ALA A 172 -21.54 12.67 -2.77
C ALA A 172 -22.80 11.82 -2.73
N TYR A 173 -22.68 10.49 -2.83
CA TYR A 173 -23.84 9.61 -2.93
C TYR A 173 -24.12 8.87 -1.63
N GLY A 174 -25.42 8.71 -1.32
CA GLY A 174 -25.88 7.97 -0.15
C GLY A 174 -25.72 8.72 1.17
N SER A 175 -26.07 8.05 2.26
CA SER A 175 -25.94 8.60 3.62
C SER A 175 -24.58 8.29 4.22
N ALA A 176 -23.94 9.26 4.84
CA ALA A 176 -22.67 9.06 5.55
C ALA A 176 -22.72 7.95 6.63
N LYS A 177 -23.91 7.69 7.20
CA LYS A 177 -24.11 6.66 8.23
C LYS A 177 -24.15 5.22 7.68
N THR A 178 -24.60 5.04 6.44
CA THR A 178 -24.81 3.72 5.82
C THR A 178 -23.82 3.43 4.70
N LYS A 179 -22.99 4.41 4.32
CA LYS A 179 -22.03 4.28 3.23
C LYS A 179 -20.99 3.21 3.53
N PRO A 180 -20.78 2.25 2.62
CA PRO A 180 -19.76 1.21 2.80
C PRO A 180 -18.36 1.82 2.80
N ARG A 181 -17.58 1.43 3.80
CA ARG A 181 -16.19 1.85 3.97
C ARG A 181 -15.31 0.71 4.43
N ILE A 182 -14.06 0.72 4.01
CA ILE A 182 -13.02 -0.09 4.62
C ILE A 182 -12.59 0.62 5.91
N PRO A 183 -12.62 -0.05 7.08
CA PRO A 183 -12.17 0.54 8.33
C PRO A 183 -10.66 0.78 8.32
N GLU A 184 -10.20 1.57 9.29
CA GLU A 184 -8.78 1.72 9.58
C GLU A 184 -8.16 0.35 9.90
N GLN A 185 -6.98 0.08 9.33
CA GLN A 185 -6.31 -1.21 9.48
C GLN A 185 -4.96 -1.02 10.17
N ASN A 186 -4.72 -1.85 11.18
CA ASN A 186 -3.50 -1.91 11.96
C ASN A 186 -3.01 -3.35 11.98
N LEU A 187 -1.85 -3.61 11.41
CA LEU A 187 -1.28 -4.93 11.27
C LEU A 187 0.12 -4.96 11.88
N ILE A 188 0.40 -5.97 12.71
CA ILE A 188 1.73 -6.22 13.25
C ILE A 188 2.15 -7.64 12.87
N ASN A 189 3.34 -7.75 12.26
CA ASN A 189 4.01 -8.99 11.96
C ASN A 189 5.30 -9.08 12.75
N THR A 190 5.75 -10.29 13.04
CA THR A 190 7.01 -10.54 13.73
C THR A 190 7.76 -11.70 13.10
N ALA A 191 9.08 -11.65 13.17
CA ALA A 191 9.91 -12.77 12.73
C ALA A 191 11.11 -12.95 13.65
N ILE A 192 11.50 -14.23 13.81
CA ILE A 192 12.73 -14.68 14.47
C ILE A 192 13.53 -15.45 13.42
N GLN A 193 14.73 -14.99 13.11
CA GLN A 193 15.62 -15.64 12.15
C GLN A 193 16.91 -16.04 12.84
N TYR A 194 17.30 -17.30 12.70
CA TYR A 194 18.56 -17.80 13.19
C TYR A 194 19.40 -18.34 12.05
N SER A 195 20.60 -17.80 11.88
CA SER A 195 21.57 -18.24 10.87
C SER A 195 22.86 -18.66 11.56
N TRP A 196 23.55 -19.68 11.00
CA TRP A 196 24.81 -20.20 11.52
C TRP A 196 25.73 -20.71 10.38
N LYS A 197 27.00 -20.95 10.70
CA LYS A 197 28.07 -21.26 9.74
C LYS A 197 28.11 -20.22 8.62
N ASP A 198 28.34 -18.96 8.98
CA ASP A 198 28.40 -17.81 8.06
C ASP A 198 27.17 -17.69 7.15
N GLY A 199 25.99 -17.97 7.69
CA GLY A 199 24.73 -17.88 6.96
C GLY A 199 24.42 -19.07 6.05
N ARG A 200 25.22 -20.13 6.05
CA ARG A 200 24.95 -21.34 5.28
C ARG A 200 23.63 -22.01 5.62
N TYR A 201 23.27 -21.98 6.90
CA TYR A 201 21.99 -22.49 7.39
C TYR A 201 21.16 -21.33 7.92
N ASN A 202 19.90 -21.27 7.55
CA ASN A 202 18.98 -20.25 8.02
C ASN A 202 17.64 -20.89 8.40
N LEU A 203 17.18 -20.61 9.61
CA LEU A 203 15.86 -20.95 10.10
C LEU A 203 15.09 -19.66 10.38
N SER A 204 13.89 -19.52 9.84
CA SER A 204 12.99 -18.40 10.11
C SER A 204 11.66 -18.89 10.64
N LEU A 205 11.20 -18.29 11.72
CA LEU A 205 9.85 -18.42 12.25
C LEU A 205 9.18 -17.07 12.13
N GLU A 206 8.05 -17.02 11.45
CA GLU A 206 7.32 -15.78 11.15
C GLU A 206 5.88 -15.91 11.67
N CYS A 207 5.38 -14.82 12.22
CA CYS A 207 3.97 -14.67 12.58
C CYS A 207 3.42 -13.44 11.91
N THR A 208 2.46 -13.61 11.00
CA THR A 208 1.73 -12.50 10.40
C THR A 208 0.44 -12.25 11.17
N ASN A 209 0.02 -10.98 11.17
CA ASN A 209 -1.19 -10.55 11.88
C ASN A 209 -1.19 -11.01 13.35
N LEU A 210 -0.15 -10.68 14.10
CA LEU A 210 0.10 -11.16 15.49
C LEU A 210 -1.12 -11.04 16.39
N PHE A 211 -1.92 -9.98 16.26
CA PHE A 211 -3.09 -9.72 17.10
C PHE A 211 -4.42 -10.22 16.51
N ASP A 212 -4.37 -11.00 15.41
CA ASP A 212 -5.54 -11.57 14.75
C ASP A 212 -6.61 -10.52 14.41
N ARG A 213 -6.19 -9.38 13.89
CA ARG A 213 -7.07 -8.29 13.51
C ARG A 213 -7.80 -8.61 12.21
N LEU A 214 -9.04 -8.16 12.10
CA LEU A 214 -9.75 -8.20 10.83
C LEU A 214 -9.14 -7.17 9.88
N VAL A 215 -8.60 -7.67 8.77
CA VAL A 215 -7.97 -6.89 7.71
C VAL A 215 -8.68 -7.18 6.41
N TYR A 216 -8.88 -6.16 5.58
CA TYR A 216 -9.61 -6.26 4.32
C TYR A 216 -8.75 -5.77 3.17
N ASP A 217 -9.03 -6.28 1.99
CA ASP A 217 -8.54 -5.67 0.76
C ASP A 217 -9.44 -4.46 0.34
N ASN A 218 -9.14 -3.87 -0.81
CA ASN A 218 -9.90 -2.74 -1.36
C ASN A 218 -11.36 -3.08 -1.75
N TYR A 219 -11.73 -4.35 -1.74
CA TYR A 219 -13.05 -4.82 -2.11
C TYR A 219 -13.85 -5.34 -0.91
N MET A 220 -13.37 -5.05 0.29
CA MET A 220 -13.94 -5.51 1.55
C MET A 220 -13.90 -7.05 1.71
N LEU A 221 -13.00 -7.72 0.97
CA LEU A 221 -12.74 -9.13 1.18
C LEU A 221 -11.78 -9.29 2.36
N GLN A 222 -12.18 -10.10 3.32
CA GLN A 222 -11.38 -10.37 4.50
C GLN A 222 -10.10 -11.12 4.09
N LYS A 223 -8.96 -10.63 4.56
CA LYS A 223 -7.68 -11.31 4.45
C LYS A 223 -7.54 -12.38 5.54
N PRO A 224 -6.61 -13.33 5.39
CA PRO A 224 -6.30 -14.30 6.43
C PRO A 224 -6.05 -13.63 7.79
N GLY A 225 -6.46 -14.29 8.86
CA GLY A 225 -6.14 -13.89 10.23
C GLY A 225 -4.67 -14.14 10.56
N ARG A 226 -4.39 -14.50 11.81
CA ARG A 226 -3.02 -14.82 12.24
C ARG A 226 -2.54 -16.11 11.60
N GLU A 227 -1.33 -16.05 11.01
CA GLU A 227 -0.68 -17.20 10.39
C GLU A 227 0.76 -17.35 10.91
N PHE A 228 1.23 -18.59 10.98
CA PHE A 228 2.59 -18.94 11.36
C PHE A 228 3.29 -19.66 10.22
N PHE A 229 4.53 -19.26 9.97
CA PHE A 229 5.37 -19.87 8.95
C PHE A 229 6.69 -20.29 9.55
N ALA A 230 7.19 -21.48 9.14
CA ALA A 230 8.54 -21.93 9.40
C ALA A 230 9.25 -22.16 8.07
N LYS A 231 10.43 -21.55 7.88
CA LYS A 231 11.23 -21.67 6.66
C LYS A 231 12.64 -22.11 7.03
N PHE A 232 13.14 -23.14 6.35
CA PHE A 232 14.52 -23.55 6.46
C PHE A 232 15.21 -23.37 5.09
N ARG A 233 16.38 -22.75 5.08
CA ARG A 233 17.18 -22.54 3.87
C ARG A 233 18.60 -23.02 4.09
N LEU A 234 19.10 -23.81 3.14
CA LEU A 234 20.48 -24.30 3.07
C LEU A 234 21.14 -23.77 1.80
N PHE A 235 22.27 -23.09 1.94
CA PHE A 235 23.12 -22.73 0.81
C PHE A 235 24.18 -23.84 0.62
N ILE A 236 24.22 -24.43 -0.56
CA ILE A 236 25.19 -25.46 -0.98
C ILE A 236 26.13 -24.76 -1.95
N ASN A 237 27.39 -24.57 -1.54
CA ASN A 237 28.46 -24.03 -2.37
C ASN A 237 29.31 -25.18 -2.91
#